data_31b2271be8a64dc7e0a77de3358beb4c
#
_entry.id   31b2271be8a64dc7e0a77de3358beb4c
#
_cell.length_a   1.000
_cell.length_b   1.000
_cell.length_c   1.000
_cell.angle_alpha   90.00
_cell.angle_beta   90.00
_cell.angle_gamma   90.00
#
_symmetry.space_group_name_H-M   'P 1'
#
loop_
_entity.id
_entity.type
_entity.pdbx_description
1 polymer ?
#
loop_
_entity_poly.entity_id
_entity_poly.type
_entity_poly.pdbx_seq_one_letter_code
_entity_poly.pdbx_strand_id
1 'polypeptide(L)'
;MFVLFGLLRDGDRLVDWLQTVVPISDGARDELFAELDRLMWASVVGNVIVSAIQAVLLGIGLWVLGVPGVVLLTVATFVLALLPLVGAFGIWVPVSIYLVAVGRPLAALALVGYGTFVSVSDMYLRPAIIGKSGALSAAVIVLGIFGGVAMFGAVGLFVGPVILGAAKIAFDLFSREWHGSTA
;
A
#
# COMPACT_ATOMS: atom_id res chain seq x y z
N MET A 1 11.51 -13.22 3.83
CA MET A 1 10.70 -14.25 4.48
C MET A 1 11.01 -14.43 5.97
N PHE A 2 12.27 -14.52 6.38
CA PHE A 2 12.65 -14.69 7.81
C PHE A 2 12.20 -13.53 8.72
N VAL A 3 12.30 -12.27 8.26
CA VAL A 3 11.88 -11.09 9.05
C VAL A 3 10.36 -11.10 9.31
N LEU A 4 9.56 -11.40 8.29
CA LEU A 4 8.10 -11.50 8.44
C LEU A 4 7.71 -12.64 9.39
N PHE A 5 8.38 -13.78 9.25
CA PHE A 5 8.17 -14.91 10.16
C PHE A 5 8.56 -14.56 11.60
N GLY A 6 9.69 -13.88 11.80
CA GLY A 6 10.12 -13.40 13.11
C GLY A 6 9.13 -12.41 13.73
N LEU A 7 8.64 -11.43 12.94
CA LEU A 7 7.64 -10.46 13.39
C LEU A 7 6.30 -11.11 13.75
N LEU A 8 5.87 -12.11 12.98
CA LEU A 8 4.62 -12.84 13.27
C LEU A 8 4.76 -13.78 14.46
N ARG A 9 5.96 -14.31 14.71
CA ARG A 9 6.21 -15.24 15.83
C ARG A 9 6.48 -14.53 17.14
N ASP A 10 7.29 -13.47 17.09
CA ASP A 10 7.80 -12.77 18.27
C ASP A 10 7.24 -11.35 18.39
N GLY A 11 6.15 -11.02 17.64
CA GLY A 11 5.53 -9.70 17.60
C GLY A 11 5.09 -9.20 18.99
N ASP A 12 4.48 -10.08 19.78
CA ASP A 12 4.06 -9.75 21.15
C ASP A 12 5.26 -9.37 22.03
N ARG A 13 6.35 -10.12 21.94
CA ARG A 13 7.60 -9.81 22.68
C ARG A 13 8.22 -8.50 22.23
N LEU A 14 8.13 -8.18 20.95
CA LEU A 14 8.63 -6.93 20.41
C LEU A 14 7.81 -5.74 20.92
N VAL A 15 6.50 -5.92 20.97
CA VAL A 15 5.56 -4.93 21.55
C VAL A 15 5.84 -4.72 23.05
N ASP A 16 5.97 -5.81 23.82
CA ASP A 16 6.30 -5.75 25.25
C ASP A 16 7.67 -5.09 25.50
N TRP A 17 8.66 -5.40 24.66
CA TRP A 17 9.98 -4.78 24.75
C TRP A 17 9.92 -3.28 24.42
N LEU A 18 9.19 -2.90 23.35
CA LEU A 18 8.97 -1.48 23.00
C LEU A 18 8.28 -0.74 24.14
N GLN A 19 7.32 -1.37 24.81
CA GLN A 19 6.61 -0.80 25.95
C GLN A 19 7.54 -0.52 27.15
N THR A 20 8.58 -1.32 27.34
CA THR A 20 9.54 -1.14 28.44
C THR A 20 10.67 -0.16 28.14
N VAL A 21 11.04 0.00 26.85
CA VAL A 21 12.20 0.80 26.43
C VAL A 21 11.82 2.25 26.11
N VAL A 22 10.60 2.51 25.68
CA VAL A 22 10.16 3.87 25.29
C VAL A 22 9.69 4.63 26.54
N PRO A 23 10.42 5.67 27.03
CA PRO A 23 10.10 6.40 28.24
C PRO A 23 9.02 7.46 27.94
N ILE A 24 7.81 7.02 27.62
CA ILE A 24 6.62 7.87 27.44
C ILE A 24 5.59 7.53 28.50
N SER A 25 4.73 8.52 28.84
CA SER A 25 3.63 8.33 29.75
C SER A 25 2.67 7.23 29.29
N ASP A 26 2.01 6.54 30.21
CA ASP A 26 1.10 5.44 29.87
C ASP A 26 -0.01 5.89 28.91
N GLY A 27 -0.54 7.10 29.07
CA GLY A 27 -1.54 7.66 28.17
C GLY A 27 -1.01 7.92 26.74
N ALA A 28 0.23 8.41 26.60
CA ALA A 28 0.85 8.62 25.30
C ALA A 28 1.19 7.28 24.61
N ARG A 29 1.48 6.25 25.41
CA ARG A 29 1.70 4.88 24.91
C ARG A 29 0.42 4.30 24.32
N ASP A 30 -0.69 4.38 25.03
CA ASP A 30 -1.99 3.87 24.58
C ASP A 30 -2.43 4.61 23.30
N GLU A 31 -2.22 5.92 23.22
CA GLU A 31 -2.49 6.72 22.02
C GLU A 31 -1.63 6.26 20.83
N LEU A 32 -0.33 6.00 21.06
CA LEU A 32 0.59 5.50 20.02
C LEU A 32 0.14 4.15 19.46
N PHE A 33 -0.20 3.19 20.34
CA PHE A 33 -0.64 1.86 19.88
C PHE A 33 -1.99 1.91 19.16
N ALA A 34 -2.94 2.70 19.65
CA ALA A 34 -4.23 2.90 18.99
C ALA A 34 -4.06 3.52 17.58
N GLU A 35 -3.17 4.50 17.42
CA GLU A 35 -2.90 5.13 16.14
C GLU A 35 -2.14 4.19 15.19
N LEU A 36 -1.21 3.38 15.70
CA LEU A 36 -0.52 2.35 14.92
C LEU A 36 -1.50 1.29 14.41
N ASP A 37 -2.39 0.78 15.25
CA ASP A 37 -3.43 -0.18 14.83
C ASP A 37 -4.32 0.41 13.75
N ARG A 38 -4.76 1.66 13.93
CA ARG A 38 -5.54 2.39 12.93
C ARG A 38 -4.80 2.57 11.60
N LEU A 39 -3.50 2.88 11.64
CA LEU A 39 -2.67 3.02 10.43
C LEU A 39 -2.49 1.68 9.72
N MET A 40 -2.24 0.60 10.46
CA MET A 40 -2.11 -0.73 9.90
C MET A 40 -3.41 -1.18 9.24
N TRP A 41 -4.54 -1.03 9.94
CA TRP A 41 -5.86 -1.34 9.41
C TRP A 41 -6.16 -0.54 8.14
N ALA A 42 -5.95 0.78 8.17
CA ALA A 42 -6.18 1.66 7.03
C ALA A 42 -5.29 1.28 5.83
N SER A 43 -4.04 0.88 6.07
CA SER A 43 -3.12 0.45 5.01
C SER A 43 -3.56 -0.85 4.36
N VAL A 44 -3.96 -1.85 5.16
CA VAL A 44 -4.41 -3.17 4.64
C VAL A 44 -5.74 -3.02 3.90
N VAL A 45 -6.74 -2.42 4.55
CA VAL A 45 -8.08 -2.25 3.96
C VAL A 45 -8.03 -1.31 2.76
N GLY A 46 -7.29 -0.21 2.86
CA GLY A 46 -7.09 0.73 1.76
C GLY A 46 -6.46 0.06 0.54
N ASN A 47 -5.45 -0.80 0.75
CA ASN A 47 -4.81 -1.54 -0.33
C ASN A 47 -5.78 -2.53 -1.00
N VAL A 48 -6.58 -3.26 -0.22
CA VAL A 48 -7.62 -4.17 -0.75
C VAL A 48 -8.65 -3.40 -1.58
N ILE A 49 -9.13 -2.25 -1.08
CA ILE A 49 -10.12 -1.42 -1.79
C ILE A 49 -9.54 -0.90 -3.11
N VAL A 50 -8.32 -0.37 -3.10
CA VAL A 50 -7.66 0.13 -4.32
C VAL A 50 -7.47 -1.00 -5.33
N SER A 51 -7.02 -2.17 -4.87
CA SER A 51 -6.83 -3.35 -5.73
C SER A 51 -8.15 -3.82 -6.35
N ALA A 52 -9.25 -3.78 -5.58
CA ALA A 52 -10.57 -4.11 -6.10
C ALA A 52 -11.04 -3.10 -7.17
N ILE A 53 -10.85 -1.81 -6.93
CA ILE A 53 -11.17 -0.76 -7.91
C ILE A 53 -10.36 -0.96 -9.19
N GLN A 54 -9.06 -1.19 -9.11
CA GLN A 54 -8.20 -1.42 -10.27
C GLN A 54 -8.60 -2.68 -11.04
N ALA A 55 -8.91 -3.77 -10.34
CA ALA A 55 -9.35 -5.00 -10.97
C ALA A 55 -10.65 -4.82 -11.75
N VAL A 56 -11.63 -4.11 -11.16
CA VAL A 56 -12.89 -3.81 -11.83
C VAL A 56 -12.66 -2.89 -13.03
N LEU A 57 -11.90 -1.82 -12.88
CA LEU A 57 -11.60 -0.91 -13.98
C LEU A 57 -10.91 -1.65 -15.12
N LEU A 58 -9.83 -2.38 -14.86
CA LEU A 58 -9.13 -3.12 -15.91
C LEU A 58 -10.03 -4.20 -16.52
N GLY A 59 -10.81 -4.91 -15.70
CA GLY A 59 -11.76 -5.92 -16.15
C GLY A 59 -12.79 -5.37 -17.15
N ILE A 60 -13.33 -4.18 -16.90
CA ILE A 60 -14.23 -3.49 -17.83
C ILE A 60 -13.53 -3.21 -19.17
N GLY A 61 -12.28 -2.71 -19.14
CA GLY A 61 -11.50 -2.47 -20.37
C GLY A 61 -11.23 -3.74 -21.15
N LEU A 62 -10.86 -4.83 -20.48
CA LEU A 62 -10.65 -6.14 -21.10
C LEU A 62 -11.93 -6.70 -21.71
N TRP A 63 -13.06 -6.52 -21.05
CA TRP A 63 -14.37 -6.94 -21.54
C TRP A 63 -14.80 -6.16 -22.79
N VAL A 64 -14.68 -4.84 -22.78
CA VAL A 64 -14.98 -3.97 -23.94
C VAL A 64 -14.11 -4.32 -25.14
N LEU A 65 -12.84 -4.66 -24.91
CA LEU A 65 -11.91 -5.07 -25.97
C LEU A 65 -12.13 -6.54 -26.43
N GLY A 66 -13.07 -7.27 -25.82
CA GLY A 66 -13.39 -8.66 -26.18
C GLY A 66 -12.20 -9.62 -25.95
N VAL A 67 -11.44 -9.39 -24.89
CA VAL A 67 -10.34 -10.29 -24.50
C VAL A 67 -10.92 -11.58 -23.92
N PRO A 68 -10.45 -12.77 -24.33
CA PRO A 68 -10.95 -14.01 -23.74
C PRO A 68 -10.50 -14.17 -22.27
N GLY A 69 -11.32 -14.81 -21.43
CA GLY A 69 -10.97 -15.09 -20.04
C GLY A 69 -10.99 -13.87 -19.12
N VAL A 70 -11.81 -12.86 -19.41
CA VAL A 70 -11.90 -11.59 -18.64
C VAL A 70 -12.04 -11.81 -17.15
N VAL A 71 -12.90 -12.76 -16.72
CA VAL A 71 -13.12 -13.03 -15.29
C VAL A 71 -11.83 -13.46 -14.61
N LEU A 72 -11.11 -14.41 -15.22
CA LEU A 72 -9.83 -14.89 -14.70
C LEU A 72 -8.80 -13.75 -14.63
N LEU A 73 -8.69 -12.95 -15.69
CA LEU A 73 -7.77 -11.81 -15.75
C LEU A 73 -8.13 -10.73 -14.74
N THR A 74 -9.41 -10.51 -14.48
CA THR A 74 -9.87 -9.57 -13.44
C THR A 74 -9.47 -10.05 -12.05
N VAL A 75 -9.69 -11.33 -11.73
CA VAL A 75 -9.25 -11.91 -10.46
C VAL A 75 -7.73 -11.87 -10.33
N ALA A 76 -7.00 -12.21 -11.39
CA ALA A 76 -5.55 -12.10 -11.41
C ALA A 76 -5.08 -10.64 -11.20
N THR A 77 -5.77 -9.68 -11.81
CA THR A 77 -5.51 -8.25 -11.58
C THR A 77 -5.68 -7.89 -10.12
N PHE A 78 -6.76 -8.33 -9.48
CA PHE A 78 -6.99 -8.08 -8.05
C PHE A 78 -5.83 -8.60 -7.19
N VAL A 79 -5.42 -9.84 -7.40
CA VAL A 79 -4.32 -10.46 -6.65
C VAL A 79 -2.99 -9.73 -6.89
N LEU A 80 -2.67 -9.40 -8.15
CA LEU A 80 -1.43 -8.69 -8.48
C LEU A 80 -1.45 -7.23 -8.02
N ALA A 81 -2.62 -6.59 -8.02
CA ALA A 81 -2.78 -5.21 -7.54
C ALA A 81 -2.65 -5.06 -6.02
N LEU A 82 -2.75 -6.15 -5.26
CA LEU A 82 -2.35 -6.16 -3.84
C LEU A 82 -0.85 -5.86 -3.68
N LEU A 83 -0.05 -6.12 -4.71
CA LEU A 83 1.36 -5.73 -4.78
C LEU A 83 1.47 -4.36 -5.48
N PRO A 84 1.68 -3.25 -4.76
CA PRO A 84 1.55 -1.90 -5.30
C PRO A 84 2.46 -1.57 -6.49
N LEU A 85 3.61 -2.20 -6.66
CA LEU A 85 4.51 -1.96 -7.79
C LEU A 85 4.13 -2.76 -9.04
N VAL A 86 3.50 -3.90 -8.88
CA VAL A 86 3.09 -4.78 -9.99
C VAL A 86 1.70 -4.35 -10.49
N GLY A 87 0.74 -4.21 -9.60
CA GLY A 87 -0.59 -3.67 -9.86
C GLY A 87 -1.25 -4.24 -11.12
N ALA A 88 -2.03 -3.38 -11.77
CA ALA A 88 -2.67 -3.69 -13.04
C ALA A 88 -1.67 -3.90 -14.19
N PHE A 89 -0.43 -3.34 -14.06
CA PHE A 89 0.63 -3.44 -15.06
C PHE A 89 0.98 -4.90 -15.37
N GLY A 90 1.02 -5.77 -14.35
CA GLY A 90 1.31 -7.20 -14.49
C GLY A 90 0.32 -7.96 -15.37
N ILE A 91 -0.88 -7.42 -15.63
CA ILE A 91 -1.89 -8.04 -16.49
C ILE A 91 -1.99 -7.34 -17.85
N TRP A 92 -2.14 -6.00 -17.89
CA TRP A 92 -2.40 -5.35 -19.17
C TRP A 92 -1.20 -5.40 -20.12
N VAL A 93 0.05 -5.45 -19.63
CA VAL A 93 1.23 -5.57 -20.49
C VAL A 93 1.26 -6.90 -21.24
N PRO A 94 1.25 -8.07 -20.58
CA PRO A 94 1.24 -9.36 -21.28
C PRO A 94 0.00 -9.53 -22.16
N VAL A 95 -1.17 -9.04 -21.75
CA VAL A 95 -2.39 -9.08 -22.57
C VAL A 95 -2.26 -8.19 -23.81
N SER A 96 -1.60 -7.01 -23.71
CA SER A 96 -1.34 -6.18 -24.88
C SER A 96 -0.41 -6.87 -25.88
N ILE A 97 0.63 -7.55 -25.40
CA ILE A 97 1.53 -8.36 -26.25
C ILE A 97 0.75 -9.48 -26.94
N TYR A 98 -0.10 -10.19 -26.19
CA TYR A 98 -0.97 -11.22 -26.76
C TYR A 98 -1.88 -10.66 -27.86
N LEU A 99 -2.50 -9.50 -27.67
CA LEU A 99 -3.38 -8.87 -28.67
C LEU A 99 -2.63 -8.52 -29.96
N VAL A 100 -1.39 -8.08 -29.88
CA VAL A 100 -0.53 -7.90 -31.07
C VAL A 100 -0.27 -9.23 -31.76
N ALA A 101 0.08 -10.27 -31.01
CA ALA A 101 0.39 -11.59 -31.55
C ALA A 101 -0.79 -12.25 -32.27
N VAL A 102 -2.03 -11.99 -31.83
CA VAL A 102 -3.25 -12.49 -32.49
C VAL A 102 -3.78 -11.55 -33.59
N GLY A 103 -2.97 -10.56 -34.03
CA GLY A 103 -3.33 -9.68 -35.15
C GLY A 103 -4.35 -8.58 -34.80
N ARG A 104 -4.45 -8.18 -33.51
CA ARG A 104 -5.35 -7.12 -33.05
C ARG A 104 -4.58 -5.89 -32.51
N PRO A 105 -3.72 -5.23 -33.32
CA PRO A 105 -2.83 -4.17 -32.83
C PRO A 105 -3.57 -2.92 -32.33
N LEU A 106 -4.73 -2.59 -32.89
CA LEU A 106 -5.54 -1.47 -32.41
C LEU A 106 -6.11 -1.71 -31.01
N ALA A 107 -6.56 -2.95 -30.73
CA ALA A 107 -7.01 -3.33 -29.41
C ALA A 107 -5.85 -3.32 -28.40
N ALA A 108 -4.66 -3.74 -28.82
CA ALA A 108 -3.46 -3.66 -28.01
C ALA A 108 -3.12 -2.20 -27.66
N LEU A 109 -3.13 -1.28 -28.63
CA LEU A 109 -2.86 0.13 -28.40
C LEU A 109 -3.89 0.77 -27.48
N ALA A 110 -5.18 0.45 -27.67
CA ALA A 110 -6.24 0.90 -26.77
C ALA A 110 -6.04 0.38 -25.32
N LEU A 111 -5.63 -0.90 -25.17
CA LEU A 111 -5.35 -1.48 -23.87
C LEU A 111 -4.11 -0.85 -23.21
N VAL A 112 -3.08 -0.53 -23.96
CA VAL A 112 -1.89 0.20 -23.44
C VAL A 112 -2.30 1.57 -22.90
N GLY A 113 -3.06 2.36 -23.64
CA GLY A 113 -3.55 3.67 -23.19
C GLY A 113 -4.43 3.56 -21.95
N TYR A 114 -5.41 2.66 -21.99
CA TYR A 114 -6.34 2.45 -20.88
C TYR A 114 -5.64 1.83 -19.64
N GLY A 115 -4.80 0.82 -19.83
CA GLY A 115 -4.06 0.17 -18.76
C GLY A 115 -3.06 1.11 -18.08
N THR A 116 -2.43 2.00 -18.86
CA THR A 116 -1.60 3.08 -18.32
C THR A 116 -2.44 4.03 -17.47
N PHE A 117 -3.61 4.45 -17.96
CA PHE A 117 -4.53 5.29 -17.16
C PHE A 117 -4.91 4.62 -15.83
N VAL A 118 -5.28 3.32 -15.85
CA VAL A 118 -5.60 2.55 -14.63
C VAL A 118 -4.38 2.47 -13.71
N SER A 119 -3.18 2.26 -14.24
CA SER A 119 -1.96 2.19 -13.44
C SER A 119 -1.58 3.55 -12.83
N VAL A 120 -1.73 4.64 -13.58
CA VAL A 120 -1.46 6.00 -13.07
C VAL A 120 -2.48 6.40 -12.01
N SER A 121 -3.74 5.98 -12.14
CA SER A 121 -4.77 6.26 -11.12
C SER A 121 -4.41 5.68 -9.75
N ASP A 122 -3.60 4.62 -9.69
CA ASP A 122 -3.07 4.04 -8.45
C ASP A 122 -2.27 5.06 -7.62
N MET A 123 -1.48 5.91 -8.28
CA MET A 123 -0.68 6.95 -7.61
C MET A 123 -1.55 7.99 -6.87
N TYR A 124 -2.80 8.15 -7.27
CA TYR A 124 -3.75 9.08 -6.66
C TYR A 124 -4.73 8.36 -5.71
N LEU A 125 -5.20 7.17 -6.08
CA LEU A 125 -6.16 6.43 -5.27
C LEU A 125 -5.54 5.95 -3.94
N ARG A 126 -4.30 5.46 -3.94
CA ARG A 126 -3.66 4.98 -2.71
C ARG A 126 -3.52 6.08 -1.66
N PRO A 127 -2.91 7.24 -1.94
CA PRO A 127 -2.84 8.32 -0.95
C PRO A 127 -4.22 8.87 -0.57
N ALA A 128 -5.17 8.90 -1.52
CA ALA A 128 -6.51 9.41 -1.25
C ALA A 128 -7.32 8.50 -0.31
N ILE A 129 -7.11 7.19 -0.37
CA ILE A 129 -7.84 6.20 0.44
C ILE A 129 -7.09 5.95 1.75
N ILE A 130 -5.78 5.71 1.71
CA ILE A 130 -4.96 5.43 2.88
C ILE A 130 -4.68 6.72 3.68
N GLY A 131 -4.42 7.83 3.00
CA GLY A 131 -4.08 9.12 3.61
C GLY A 131 -5.22 9.83 4.35
N LYS A 132 -6.47 9.44 4.16
CA LYS A 132 -7.63 9.97 4.91
C LYS A 132 -7.64 9.58 6.38
N SER A 133 -6.76 8.70 6.82
CA SER A 133 -6.56 8.34 8.24
C SER A 133 -5.87 9.43 9.06
N GLY A 134 -5.65 10.62 8.52
CA GLY A 134 -5.39 11.88 9.25
C GLY A 134 -3.96 12.10 9.74
N ALA A 135 -3.12 11.08 9.87
CA ALA A 135 -1.82 11.21 10.56
C ALA A 135 -0.62 11.41 9.62
N LEU A 136 -0.71 11.04 8.33
CA LEU A 136 0.46 11.05 7.44
C LEU A 136 0.26 11.92 6.21
N SER A 137 1.24 12.80 5.93
CA SER A 137 1.29 13.51 4.66
C SER A 137 1.62 12.53 3.51
N ALA A 138 1.13 12.84 2.30
CA ALA A 138 1.44 12.03 1.11
C ALA A 138 2.95 11.83 0.92
N ALA A 139 3.77 12.81 1.28
CA ALA A 139 5.23 12.74 1.23
C ALA A 139 5.79 11.63 2.16
N VAL A 140 5.27 11.51 3.38
CA VAL A 140 5.70 10.47 4.34
C VAL A 140 5.31 9.08 3.83
N ILE A 141 4.13 8.94 3.22
CA ILE A 141 3.70 7.67 2.62
C ILE A 141 4.63 7.28 1.47
N VAL A 142 4.91 8.21 0.55
CA VAL A 142 5.80 7.98 -0.60
C VAL A 142 7.21 7.61 -0.12
N LEU A 143 7.78 8.38 0.81
CA LEU A 143 9.09 8.09 1.39
C LEU A 143 9.09 6.74 2.12
N GLY A 144 8.01 6.40 2.83
CA GLY A 144 7.83 5.10 3.48
C GLY A 144 7.84 3.94 2.50
N ILE A 145 7.11 4.08 1.40
CA ILE A 145 7.05 3.05 0.36
C ILE A 145 8.44 2.85 -0.27
N PHE A 146 9.07 3.91 -0.78
CA PHE A 146 10.36 3.80 -1.45
C PHE A 146 11.49 3.39 -0.50
N GLY A 147 11.57 3.99 0.68
CA GLY A 147 12.54 3.62 1.71
C GLY A 147 12.33 2.19 2.22
N GLY A 148 11.06 1.81 2.45
CA GLY A 148 10.71 0.46 2.87
C GLY A 148 11.08 -0.60 1.83
N VAL A 149 10.76 -0.35 0.56
CA VAL A 149 11.13 -1.26 -0.55
C VAL A 149 12.65 -1.39 -0.68
N ALA A 150 13.39 -0.30 -0.55
CA ALA A 150 14.85 -0.33 -0.64
C ALA A 150 15.50 -1.14 0.50
N MET A 151 14.92 -1.11 1.71
CA MET A 151 15.47 -1.79 2.90
C MET A 151 14.94 -3.22 3.08
N PHE A 152 13.67 -3.46 2.79
CA PHE A 152 12.96 -4.70 3.12
C PHE A 152 12.35 -5.41 1.91
N GLY A 153 12.61 -4.92 0.68
CA GLY A 153 12.04 -5.47 -0.54
C GLY A 153 10.51 -5.33 -0.58
N ALA A 154 9.80 -6.31 -1.16
CA ALA A 154 8.35 -6.27 -1.33
C ALA A 154 7.57 -6.11 0.00
N VAL A 155 8.10 -6.65 1.10
CA VAL A 155 7.51 -6.50 2.45
C VAL A 155 7.59 -5.05 2.93
N GLY A 156 8.68 -4.35 2.59
CA GLY A 156 8.91 -2.96 2.94
C GLY A 156 7.86 -1.98 2.39
N LEU A 157 7.16 -2.38 1.36
CA LEU A 157 6.06 -1.66 0.75
C LEU A 157 4.87 -1.46 1.70
N PHE A 158 4.64 -2.43 2.61
CA PHE A 158 3.62 -2.34 3.65
C PHE A 158 4.22 -1.81 4.96
N VAL A 159 5.41 -2.27 5.30
CA VAL A 159 6.07 -1.95 6.57
C VAL A 159 6.67 -0.53 6.55
N GLY A 160 7.12 -0.06 5.39
CA GLY A 160 7.75 1.26 5.25
C GLY A 160 6.87 2.42 5.70
N PRO A 161 5.63 2.58 5.19
CA PRO A 161 4.72 3.61 5.66
C PRO A 161 4.38 3.51 7.15
N VAL A 162 4.28 2.28 7.68
CA VAL A 162 4.01 2.03 9.10
C VAL A 162 5.19 2.50 9.96
N ILE A 163 6.43 2.16 9.60
CA ILE A 163 7.63 2.58 10.34
C ILE A 163 7.76 4.11 10.33
N LEU A 164 7.62 4.76 9.16
CA LEU A 164 7.70 6.22 9.09
C LEU A 164 6.52 6.90 9.80
N GLY A 165 5.33 6.28 9.74
CA GLY A 165 4.17 6.72 10.49
C GLY A 165 4.40 6.68 11.98
N ALA A 166 4.89 5.55 12.48
CA ALA A 166 5.26 5.37 13.88
C ALA A 166 6.32 6.38 14.34
N ALA A 167 7.39 6.56 13.54
CA ALA A 167 8.45 7.53 13.84
C ALA A 167 7.90 8.96 13.90
N LYS A 168 7.01 9.34 12.98
CA LYS A 168 6.38 10.68 13.00
C LYS A 168 5.51 10.87 14.24
N ILE A 169 4.65 9.90 14.58
CA ILE A 169 3.77 9.98 15.75
C ILE A 169 4.60 10.06 17.03
N ALA A 170 5.63 9.22 17.16
CA ALA A 170 6.53 9.26 18.31
C ALA A 170 7.23 10.63 18.43
N PHE A 171 7.65 11.23 17.31
CA PHE A 171 8.27 12.56 17.30
C PHE A 171 7.26 13.66 17.65
N ASP A 172 6.04 13.60 17.13
CA ASP A 172 4.98 14.57 17.42
C ASP A 172 4.58 14.50 18.93
N LEU A 173 4.48 13.30 19.50
CA LEU A 173 4.21 13.11 20.94
C LEU A 173 5.37 13.66 21.80
N PHE A 174 6.61 13.31 21.46
CA PHE A 174 7.79 13.81 22.17
C PHE A 174 7.87 15.34 22.11
N SER A 175 7.58 15.93 20.95
CA SER A 175 7.56 17.39 20.78
C SER A 175 6.49 18.07 21.65
N ARG A 176 5.32 17.45 21.80
CA ARG A 176 4.24 17.98 22.65
C ARG A 176 4.60 17.92 24.14
N GLU A 177 5.17 16.81 24.60
CA GLU A 177 5.62 16.68 25.99
C GLU A 177 6.74 17.68 26.33
N TRP A 178 7.68 17.89 25.41
CA TRP A 178 8.76 18.84 25.58
C TRP A 178 8.28 20.30 25.69
N HIS A 179 7.30 20.71 24.90
CA HIS A 179 6.73 22.05 24.94
C HIS A 179 5.71 22.25 26.05
N GLY A 180 5.04 21.18 26.51
CA GLY A 180 4.10 21.23 27.62
C GLY A 180 4.78 21.32 29.00
N SER A 181 6.05 20.93 29.11
CA SER A 181 6.80 21.01 30.39
C SER A 181 7.45 22.37 30.64
N THR A 182 7.33 23.31 29.72
CA THR A 182 7.92 24.67 29.80
C THR A 182 6.88 25.77 30.06
N ALA A 183 5.62 25.43 30.31
CA ALA A 183 4.54 26.31 30.74
C ALA A 183 4.05 25.96 32.15
#